data_a4ac82ca5b76a8888a0ad3cca6b0b160
#
_entry.id   a4ac82ca5b76a8888a0ad3cca6b0b160
#
_cell.length_a   1.000
_cell.length_b   1.000
_cell.length_c   1.000
_cell.angle_alpha   90.00
_cell.angle_beta   90.00
_cell.angle_gamma   90.00
#
_symmetry.space_group_name_H-M   'P 1'
#
loop_
_entity.id
_entity.type
_entity.pdbx_description
1 polymer ?
#
loop_
_entity_poly.entity_id
_entity_poly.type
_entity_poly.pdbx_seq_one_letter_code
_entity_poly.pdbx_strand_id
1 'polypeptide(L)' 'MTHKHLPHAERLVNTFKEKLSKSGREHVGDKHFDELALMIESAISTAVLEEIERAADKMHNVVESIRKGSEHL' A
#
# COMPACT_ATOMS: atom_id res chain seq x y z
N MET A 1 -13.55 -7.53 1.61
CA MET A 1 -12.16 -7.19 1.29
C MET A 1 -11.33 -7.14 2.56
N THR A 2 -10.19 -7.79 2.57
CA THR A 2 -9.34 -7.82 3.76
C THR A 2 -8.44 -6.59 3.81
N HIS A 3 -8.39 -5.93 4.97
CA HIS A 3 -7.49 -4.82 5.21
C HIS A 3 -6.13 -5.36 5.66
N LYS A 4 -5.44 -6.00 4.74
CA LYS A 4 -4.18 -6.71 5.00
C LYS A 4 -3.10 -5.83 5.62
N HIS A 5 -3.05 -4.57 5.24
CA HIS A 5 -2.02 -3.63 5.69
C HIS A 5 -2.50 -2.70 6.81
N LEU A 6 -3.71 -2.92 7.32
CA LEU A 6 -4.27 -2.07 8.35
C LEU A 6 -3.45 -2.05 9.65
N PRO A 7 -2.95 -3.19 10.16
CA PRO A 7 -2.12 -3.15 11.37
C PRO A 7 -0.89 -2.28 11.23
N HIS A 8 -0.27 -2.26 10.04
CA HIS A 8 0.88 -1.41 9.79
C HIS A 8 0.47 0.07 9.75
N ALA A 9 -0.64 0.37 9.08
CA ALA A 9 -1.18 1.71 9.01
C ALA A 9 -1.55 2.24 10.40
N GLU A 10 -2.17 1.41 11.23
CA GLU A 10 -2.53 1.78 12.60
C GLU A 10 -1.30 2.10 13.44
N ARG A 11 -0.22 1.34 13.29
CA ARG A 11 1.04 1.63 13.99
C ARG A 11 1.63 2.97 13.58
N LEU A 12 1.57 3.29 12.31
CA LEU A 12 2.04 4.59 11.81
C LEU A 12 1.23 5.74 12.41
N VAL A 13 -0.10 5.59 12.43
CA VAL A 13 -0.99 6.61 13.00
C VAL A 13 -0.74 6.75 14.50
N ASN A 14 -0.59 5.65 15.22
CA ASN A 14 -0.32 5.68 16.66
C ASN A 14 1.02 6.35 16.97
N THR A 15 2.04 6.09 16.17
CA THR A 15 3.34 6.75 16.30
C THR A 15 3.21 8.25 16.09
N PHE A 16 2.43 8.66 15.11
CA PHE A 16 2.16 10.08 14.85
C PHE A 16 1.40 10.72 16.02
N LYS A 17 0.40 10.02 16.57
CA LYS A 17 -0.37 10.51 17.71
C LYS A 17 0.52 10.80 18.92
N GLU A 18 1.56 10.00 19.13
CA GLU A 18 2.51 10.21 20.22
C GLU A 18 3.28 11.53 20.09
N LYS A 19 3.39 12.05 18.89
CA LYS A 19 4.07 13.33 18.62
C LYS A 19 3.17 14.53 18.87
N LEU A 20 1.88 14.31 19.03
CA LEU A 20 0.91 15.38 19.26
C LEU A 20 0.67 15.58 20.75
N SER A 21 0.34 16.81 21.14
CA SER A 21 -0.12 17.10 22.50
C SER A 21 -1.47 16.42 22.74
N LYS A 22 -1.82 16.24 24.01
CA LYS A 22 -3.13 15.70 24.38
C LYS A 22 -4.26 16.54 23.77
N SER A 23 -4.12 17.85 23.85
CA SER A 23 -5.06 18.78 23.26
C SER A 23 -5.19 18.61 21.75
N GLY A 24 -4.06 18.43 21.05
CA GLY A 24 -4.07 18.19 19.60
C GLY A 24 -4.77 16.89 19.23
N ARG A 25 -4.50 15.81 19.98
CA ARG A 25 -5.17 14.53 19.75
C ARG A 25 -6.69 14.65 19.97
N GLU A 26 -7.10 15.31 21.04
CA GLU A 26 -8.52 15.51 21.33
C GLU A 26 -9.21 16.35 20.28
N HIS A 27 -8.51 17.38 19.78
CA HIS A 27 -9.06 18.25 18.76
C HIS A 27 -9.33 17.51 17.44
N VAL A 28 -8.40 16.64 17.02
CA VAL A 28 -8.57 15.83 15.81
C VAL A 28 -9.66 14.78 16.03
N GLY A 29 -9.58 14.05 17.14
CA GLY A 29 -10.52 13.01 17.53
C GLY A 29 -10.19 11.65 16.95
N ASP A 30 -10.55 10.60 17.69
CA ASP A 30 -10.24 9.22 17.33
C ASP A 30 -10.82 8.80 15.98
N LYS A 31 -12.01 9.29 15.66
CA LYS A 31 -12.65 8.98 14.39
C LYS A 31 -11.78 9.37 13.20
N HIS A 32 -11.18 10.55 13.25
CA HIS A 32 -10.34 11.03 12.16
C HIS A 32 -9.01 10.28 12.09
N PHE A 33 -8.47 9.85 13.22
CA PHE A 33 -7.28 9.01 13.22
C PHE A 33 -7.59 7.63 12.64
N ASP A 34 -8.75 7.07 12.92
CA ASP A 34 -9.18 5.80 12.34
C ASP A 34 -9.36 5.92 10.83
N GLU A 35 -9.96 7.02 10.38
CA GLU A 35 -10.11 7.31 8.95
C GLU A 35 -8.75 7.43 8.27
N LEU A 36 -7.79 8.10 8.93
CA LEU A 36 -6.43 8.24 8.41
C LEU A 36 -5.76 6.88 8.24
N ALA A 37 -5.92 5.99 9.22
CA ALA A 37 -5.37 4.64 9.12
C ALA A 37 -5.94 3.89 7.91
N LEU A 38 -7.23 4.01 7.65
CA LEU A 38 -7.87 3.39 6.49
C LEU A 38 -7.35 3.99 5.18
N MET A 39 -7.13 5.29 5.14
CA MET A 39 -6.56 5.95 3.96
C MET A 39 -5.14 5.47 3.68
N ILE A 40 -4.32 5.32 4.72
CA ILE A 40 -2.96 4.80 4.60
C ILE A 40 -2.99 3.35 4.12
N GLU A 41 -3.87 2.52 4.69
CA GLU A 41 -4.05 1.13 4.27
C GLU A 41 -4.38 1.07 2.77
N SER A 42 -5.31 1.90 2.32
CA SER A 42 -5.69 1.95 0.92
C SER A 42 -4.51 2.33 0.02
N ALA A 43 -3.72 3.32 0.44
CA ALA A 43 -2.53 3.75 -0.31
C ALA A 43 -1.49 2.63 -0.41
N ILE A 44 -1.24 1.92 0.68
CA ILE A 44 -0.30 0.79 0.70
C ILE A 44 -0.79 -0.32 -0.22
N SER A 45 -2.06 -0.68 -0.12
CA SER A 45 -2.65 -1.75 -0.94
C SER A 45 -2.59 -1.42 -2.42
N THR A 46 -2.85 -0.17 -2.78
CA THR A 46 -2.75 0.29 -4.17
C THR A 46 -1.31 0.20 -4.68
N ALA A 47 -0.34 0.64 -3.88
CA ALA A 47 1.07 0.60 -4.26
C ALA A 47 1.55 -0.84 -4.46
N VAL A 48 1.15 -1.75 -3.57
CA VAL A 48 1.50 -3.17 -3.67
C VAL A 48 0.90 -3.77 -4.93
N LEU A 49 -0.36 -3.48 -5.22
CA LEU A 49 -1.04 -3.98 -6.42
C LEU A 49 -0.35 -3.48 -7.69
N GLU A 50 0.01 -2.21 -7.74
CA GLU A 50 0.72 -1.64 -8.88
C GLU A 50 2.07 -2.32 -9.11
N GLU A 51 2.80 -2.65 -8.05
CA GLU A 51 4.06 -3.36 -8.17
C GLU A 51 3.87 -4.79 -8.68
N ILE A 52 2.82 -5.46 -8.24
CA ILE A 52 2.49 -6.81 -8.73
C ILE A 52 2.16 -6.76 -10.22
N GLU A 53 1.38 -5.79 -10.65
CA GLU A 53 1.03 -5.62 -12.07
C GLU A 53 2.26 -5.33 -12.92
N ARG A 54 3.16 -4.48 -12.41
CA ARG A 54 4.41 -4.16 -13.11
C ARG A 54 5.30 -5.39 -13.24
N ALA A 55 5.40 -6.20 -12.20
CA ALA A 55 6.17 -7.45 -12.24
C ALA A 55 5.57 -8.43 -13.26
N ALA A 56 4.24 -8.54 -13.29
CA ALA A 56 3.55 -9.41 -14.24
C ALA A 56 3.81 -8.96 -15.67
N ASP A 57 3.78 -7.66 -15.93
CA ASP A 57 4.07 -7.12 -17.26
C ASP A 57 5.50 -7.41 -17.70
N LYS A 58 6.47 -7.28 -16.79
CA LYS A 58 7.87 -7.62 -17.07
C LYS A 58 8.03 -9.09 -17.40
N MET A 59 7.37 -9.97 -16.66
CA MET A 59 7.40 -11.40 -16.92
C MET A 59 6.79 -11.73 -18.29
N HIS A 60 5.69 -11.09 -18.63
CA HIS A 60 5.06 -11.25 -19.93
C HIS A 60 6.01 -10.85 -21.06
N ASN A 61 6.68 -9.72 -20.90
CA ASN A 61 7.64 -9.24 -21.90
C ASN A 61 8.82 -10.20 -22.08
N VAL A 62 9.31 -10.80 -21.00
CA VAL A 62 10.38 -11.79 -21.06
C VAL A 62 9.91 -13.04 -21.82
N VAL A 63 8.71 -13.52 -21.53
CA VAL A 63 8.13 -14.68 -22.23
C VAL A 63 8.01 -14.39 -23.73
N GLU A 64 7.51 -13.24 -24.10
CA GLU A 64 7.38 -12.85 -25.50
C GLU A 64 8.73 -12.79 -26.21
N SER A 65 9.76 -12.27 -25.55
CA SER A 65 11.11 -12.23 -26.09
C SER A 65 11.66 -13.65 -26.33
N ILE A 66 11.41 -14.57 -25.42
CA ILE A 66 11.84 -15.97 -25.55
C ILE A 66 11.14 -16.63 -26.74
N ARG A 67 9.83 -16.41 -26.90
CA ARG A 67 9.05 -16.94 -28.01
C ARG A 67 9.59 -16.45 -29.35
N LYS A 68 9.86 -15.15 -29.46
CA LYS A 68 10.40 -14.56 -30.68
C LYS A 68 11.77 -15.13 -31.01
N GLY A 69 12.62 -15.34 -30.00
CA GLY A 69 13.90 -15.98 -30.18
C GLY A 69 13.77 -17.39 -30.73
N SER A 70 12.82 -18.16 -30.19
CA SER A 70 12.55 -19.53 -30.65
C SER A 70 12.04 -19.57 -32.08
N GLU A 71 11.25 -18.60 -32.50
CA GLU A 71 10.72 -18.51 -33.85
C GLU A 71 11.79 -18.27 -34.90
N HIS A 72 12.91 -17.69 -34.50
CA HIS A 72 14.03 -17.42 -35.42
C HIS A 72 15.06 -18.54 -35.48
N LEU A 73 14.86 -19.59 -34.73
CA LEU A 73 15.70 -20.76 -34.76
C LEU A 73 15.21 -21.74 -35.82
#